data_3d9628fd6ae82ee407e0b1e19ade8cdc
#
_entry.id   3d9628fd6ae82ee407e0b1e19ade8cdc
#
_cell.length_a   1.000
_cell.length_b   1.000
_cell.length_c   1.000
_cell.angle_alpha   90.00
_cell.angle_beta   90.00
_cell.angle_gamma   90.00
#
_symmetry.space_group_name_H-M   'P 1'
#
loop_
_entity.id
_entity.type
_entity.pdbx_description
1 polymer ?
#
loop_
_entity_poly.entity_id
_entity_poly.type
_entity_poly.pdbx_seq_one_letter_code
_entity_poly.pdbx_strand_id
1 'polypeptide(L)'
;MTTSSSRVRRRAFLRGGGAAGLALLGIRSIGEAAAPPSGTPDDGGEPPVLGLPRLTENGAKVPIIVEMTHPMEPDHHLASVRVVNDRDPIPSKGEFHFSPANGHVYLAFQARLDDGRSAVRVGAECSRGQRWSTTREIRVAAGGGGCAGPLPVSGRGEGEIRPPVIRLPQLLRGQPIEPGQIIDVQVKLKHPTRTGLVRRGGQWVSETEPFYLTGLDVFYGSARVSRFVLTPALADDPLITFRLRPRDEGLVRVVFRNSRGAELDASHPIRFG
;
A
#
# COMPACT_ATOMS: atom_id res chain seq x y z
N MET A 1 25.82 -55.99 -39.90
CA MET A 1 25.07 -57.11 -39.29
C MET A 1 24.25 -56.47 -38.19
N THR A 2 22.99 -56.40 -38.16
CA THR A 2 21.80 -56.94 -38.82
C THR A 2 20.68 -55.91 -38.56
N THR A 3 20.00 -55.58 -39.62
CA THR A 3 18.73 -54.84 -39.69
C THR A 3 17.59 -55.59 -38.98
N SER A 4 16.67 -54.88 -38.39
CA SER A 4 15.28 -55.32 -38.36
C SER A 4 14.30 -54.15 -38.30
N SER A 5 13.56 -54.07 -39.38
CA SER A 5 12.39 -53.23 -39.69
C SER A 5 11.12 -53.98 -39.26
N SER A 6 10.11 -53.26 -38.79
CA SER A 6 8.70 -53.65 -38.90
C SER A 6 7.78 -52.45 -38.73
N ARG A 7 7.30 -51.92 -39.79
CA ARG A 7 6.02 -51.93 -40.52
C ARG A 7 4.77 -51.71 -39.70
N VAL A 8 4.27 -50.52 -39.91
CA VAL A 8 2.90 -50.03 -40.22
C VAL A 8 1.76 -51.07 -40.17
N ARG A 9 0.70 -50.68 -39.48
CA ARG A 9 -0.69 -51.02 -39.89
C ARG A 9 -1.60 -49.79 -39.74
N ARG A 10 -2.02 -49.26 -40.89
CA ARG A 10 -3.21 -48.40 -41.03
C ARG A 10 -4.47 -49.26 -40.86
N ARG A 11 -5.43 -48.79 -40.10
CA ARG A 11 -6.83 -49.14 -40.28
C ARG A 11 -7.66 -47.85 -40.31
N ALA A 12 -8.20 -47.61 -41.49
CA ALA A 12 -9.29 -46.65 -41.70
C ALA A 12 -10.60 -47.31 -41.29
N PHE A 13 -11.47 -46.57 -40.60
CA PHE A 13 -12.89 -46.91 -40.55
C PHE A 13 -13.74 -45.61 -40.55
N LEU A 14 -14.81 -45.71 -41.26
CA LEU A 14 -15.77 -44.82 -41.85
C LEU A 14 -16.64 -44.00 -40.87
N ARG A 15 -16.95 -42.79 -41.35
CA ARG A 15 -18.22 -42.02 -41.32
C ARG A 15 -19.28 -42.39 -40.28
N GLY A 16 -19.60 -41.37 -39.45
CA GLY A 16 -20.86 -41.21 -38.79
C GLY A 16 -21.08 -39.74 -38.53
N GLY A 17 -22.04 -39.12 -39.25
CA GLY A 17 -22.41 -37.72 -39.08
C GLY A 17 -23.20 -37.54 -37.77
N GLY A 18 -22.91 -36.48 -37.07
CA GLY A 18 -23.65 -36.01 -35.91
C GLY A 18 -23.39 -34.53 -35.75
N ALA A 19 -24.39 -33.72 -36.05
CA ALA A 19 -24.40 -32.30 -35.75
C ALA A 19 -24.37 -32.10 -34.24
N ALA A 20 -23.31 -31.51 -33.72
CA ALA A 20 -23.24 -31.07 -32.32
C ALA A 20 -22.91 -29.60 -32.31
N GLY A 21 -23.79 -28.84 -31.70
CA GLY A 21 -23.78 -27.41 -31.63
C GLY A 21 -22.49 -26.83 -31.04
N LEU A 22 -22.02 -25.74 -31.62
CA LEU A 22 -21.01 -24.88 -31.07
C LEU A 22 -21.55 -24.25 -29.77
N ALA A 23 -21.16 -24.77 -28.64
CA ALA A 23 -21.23 -24.04 -27.39
C ALA A 23 -20.12 -23.00 -27.40
N LEU A 24 -20.46 -21.75 -27.69
CA LEU A 24 -19.65 -20.58 -27.42
C LEU A 24 -19.42 -20.51 -25.90
N LEU A 25 -18.28 -21.00 -25.46
CA LEU A 25 -17.75 -20.64 -24.15
C LEU A 25 -17.48 -19.15 -24.14
N GLY A 26 -18.40 -18.40 -23.56
CA GLY A 26 -18.22 -16.99 -23.29
C GLY A 26 -17.00 -16.79 -22.41
N ILE A 27 -15.97 -16.19 -22.99
CA ILE A 27 -14.86 -15.59 -22.24
C ILE A 27 -15.50 -14.49 -21.39
N ARG A 28 -15.71 -14.75 -20.09
CA ARG A 28 -16.05 -13.73 -19.13
C ARG A 28 -14.87 -12.76 -19.08
N SER A 29 -15.06 -11.58 -19.64
CA SER A 29 -14.19 -10.43 -19.47
C SER A 29 -13.99 -10.20 -17.98
N ILE A 30 -12.73 -10.29 -17.57
CA ILE A 30 -12.28 -9.96 -16.21
C ILE A 30 -12.63 -8.51 -15.97
N GLY A 31 -13.39 -8.29 -14.93
CA GLY A 31 -14.10 -7.11 -14.48
C GLY A 31 -13.47 -5.78 -14.85
N GLU A 32 -14.21 -5.03 -15.59
CA GLU A 32 -14.26 -3.57 -15.59
C GLU A 32 -14.27 -3.11 -14.11
N ALA A 33 -13.21 -2.42 -13.73
CA ALA A 33 -13.14 -1.81 -12.41
C ALA A 33 -14.30 -0.81 -12.32
N ALA A 34 -15.36 -1.18 -11.62
CA ALA A 34 -16.51 -0.32 -11.39
C ALA A 34 -16.02 1.02 -10.84
N ALA A 35 -16.33 2.10 -11.56
CA ALA A 35 -16.20 3.45 -11.04
C ALA A 35 -16.90 3.51 -9.68
N PRO A 36 -16.28 4.13 -8.66
CA PRO A 36 -16.93 4.22 -7.36
C PRO A 36 -18.28 4.92 -7.53
N PRO A 37 -19.36 4.38 -6.95
CA PRO A 37 -20.65 5.06 -6.96
C PRO A 37 -20.45 6.42 -6.31
N SER A 38 -20.87 7.47 -6.98
CA SER A 38 -21.03 8.80 -6.43
C SER A 38 -22.17 8.74 -5.41
N GLY A 39 -21.85 8.32 -4.19
CA GLY A 39 -22.78 8.36 -3.07
C GLY A 39 -22.96 9.80 -2.62
N THR A 40 -24.18 10.26 -2.56
CA THR A 40 -24.57 11.50 -1.90
C THR A 40 -24.14 11.48 -0.44
N PRO A 41 -23.53 12.55 0.09
CA PRO A 41 -23.12 12.63 1.48
C PRO A 41 -24.37 12.88 2.34
N ASP A 42 -24.88 11.85 3.00
CA ASP A 42 -26.02 12.01 3.91
C ASP A 42 -25.67 11.82 5.40
N ASP A 43 -24.40 11.58 5.74
CA ASP A 43 -23.91 11.49 7.11
C ASP A 43 -22.68 12.38 7.40
N GLY A 44 -22.61 13.56 6.82
CA GLY A 44 -21.78 14.66 7.32
C GLY A 44 -20.27 14.50 7.27
N GLY A 45 -19.71 13.56 6.49
CA GLY A 45 -18.26 13.43 6.32
C GLY A 45 -17.75 14.22 5.11
N GLU A 46 -16.78 15.11 5.32
CA GLU A 46 -16.07 15.75 4.22
C GLU A 46 -15.14 14.74 3.52
N PRO A 47 -14.92 14.86 2.20
CA PRO A 47 -13.92 14.05 1.50
C PRO A 47 -12.54 14.14 2.15
N PRO A 48 -11.70 13.10 2.05
CA PRO A 48 -10.36 13.15 2.62
C PRO A 48 -9.55 14.29 2.01
N VAL A 49 -8.81 15.00 2.86
CA VAL A 49 -7.82 15.99 2.45
C VAL A 49 -6.56 15.25 2.02
N LEU A 50 -6.12 15.49 0.78
CA LEU A 50 -4.87 14.95 0.25
C LEU A 50 -3.79 16.01 0.20
N GLY A 51 -2.79 15.90 1.07
CA GLY A 51 -1.55 16.67 1.02
C GLY A 51 -0.57 16.03 0.04
N LEU A 52 -0.26 16.74 -1.05
CA LEU A 52 0.62 16.29 -2.11
C LEU A 52 1.34 17.50 -2.72
N PRO A 53 2.68 17.46 -2.95
CA PRO A 53 3.37 18.54 -3.65
C PRO A 53 2.87 18.62 -5.10
N ARG A 54 2.78 19.85 -5.65
CA ARG A 54 2.42 20.04 -7.06
C ARG A 54 3.54 19.63 -8.01
N LEU A 55 4.79 19.76 -7.56
CA LEU A 55 6.00 19.42 -8.29
C LEU A 55 7.02 18.82 -7.32
N THR A 56 7.73 17.80 -7.77
CA THR A 56 8.88 17.22 -7.07
C THR A 56 9.96 16.82 -8.08
N GLU A 57 11.21 16.92 -7.66
CA GLU A 57 12.37 16.41 -8.40
C GLU A 57 12.71 14.97 -7.99
N ASN A 58 12.18 14.52 -6.84
CA ASN A 58 12.47 13.20 -6.30
C ASN A 58 11.21 12.33 -6.24
N GLY A 59 10.95 11.60 -7.32
CA GLY A 59 9.86 10.64 -7.40
C GLY A 59 10.04 9.38 -6.53
N ALA A 60 11.25 9.14 -5.99
CA ALA A 60 11.49 8.00 -5.11
C ALA A 60 10.98 8.20 -3.68
N LYS A 61 10.71 9.45 -3.27
CA LYS A 61 10.28 9.80 -1.90
C LYS A 61 9.25 10.93 -1.91
N VAL A 62 8.15 10.73 -2.60
CA VAL A 62 7.07 11.73 -2.64
C VAL A 62 6.26 11.66 -1.35
N PRO A 63 6.18 12.73 -0.58
CA PRO A 63 5.34 12.77 0.62
C PRO A 63 3.86 12.77 0.22
N ILE A 64 3.10 11.90 0.86
CA ILE A 64 1.64 11.79 0.74
C ILE A 64 1.07 11.91 2.15
N ILE A 65 0.15 12.85 2.33
CA ILE A 65 -0.57 13.04 3.59
C ILE A 65 -2.05 12.87 3.29
N VAL A 66 -2.71 12.04 4.08
CA VAL A 66 -4.17 11.87 4.02
C VAL A 66 -4.72 12.17 5.41
N GLU A 67 -5.67 13.09 5.46
CA GLU A 67 -6.38 13.44 6.68
C GLU A 67 -7.88 13.47 6.39
N MET A 68 -8.67 12.96 7.33
CA MET A 68 -10.13 12.97 7.20
C MET A 68 -10.77 13.17 8.57
N THR A 69 -11.63 14.18 8.65
CA THR A 69 -12.50 14.36 9.81
C THR A 69 -13.70 13.44 9.65
N HIS A 70 -13.79 12.46 10.53
CA HIS A 70 -14.85 11.46 10.53
C HIS A 70 -15.01 10.92 11.96
N PRO A 71 -16.20 10.53 12.40
CA PRO A 71 -16.37 9.83 13.67
C PRO A 71 -15.42 8.63 13.75
N MET A 72 -14.86 8.41 14.94
CA MET A 72 -13.98 7.26 15.23
C MET A 72 -14.54 6.54 16.47
N GLU A 73 -15.80 6.11 16.37
CA GLU A 73 -16.52 5.39 17.42
C GLU A 73 -16.71 3.91 17.05
N PRO A 74 -16.95 3.02 18.02
CA PRO A 74 -17.03 1.57 17.77
C PRO A 74 -18.03 1.17 16.68
N ASP A 75 -19.15 1.84 16.61
CA ASP A 75 -20.25 1.58 15.66
C ASP A 75 -20.15 2.39 14.35
N HIS A 76 -19.33 3.46 14.34
CA HIS A 76 -19.15 4.31 13.18
C HIS A 76 -17.74 4.92 13.14
N HIS A 77 -16.88 4.40 12.26
CA HIS A 77 -15.52 4.90 12.10
C HIS A 77 -15.06 4.78 10.64
N LEU A 78 -14.05 5.56 10.27
CA LEU A 78 -13.38 5.36 8.99
C LEU A 78 -12.59 4.06 9.06
N ALA A 79 -12.97 3.09 8.22
CA ALA A 79 -12.42 1.74 8.25
C ALA A 79 -11.17 1.61 7.38
N SER A 80 -11.15 2.25 6.19
CA SER A 80 -10.02 2.13 5.29
C SER A 80 -9.78 3.35 4.42
N VAL A 81 -8.51 3.50 4.02
CA VAL A 81 -8.03 4.46 3.03
C VAL A 81 -7.20 3.72 2.00
N ARG A 82 -7.45 3.97 0.70
CA ARG A 82 -6.62 3.49 -0.42
C ARG A 82 -6.00 4.65 -1.15
N VAL A 83 -4.72 4.52 -1.48
CA VAL A 83 -3.99 5.53 -2.26
C VAL A 83 -3.51 4.90 -3.56
N VAL A 84 -3.86 5.54 -4.69
CA VAL A 84 -3.62 5.00 -6.04
C VAL A 84 -3.10 6.09 -6.96
N ASN A 85 -2.17 5.73 -7.84
CA ASN A 85 -1.79 6.49 -9.03
C ASN A 85 -1.86 5.57 -10.25
N ASP A 86 -2.90 5.70 -11.05
CA ASP A 86 -3.21 4.76 -12.14
C ASP A 86 -2.17 4.80 -13.29
N ARG A 87 -1.36 5.87 -13.38
CA ARG A 87 -0.30 5.97 -14.40
C ARG A 87 1.00 5.28 -14.03
N ASP A 88 1.19 4.97 -12.76
CA ASP A 88 2.41 4.33 -12.32
C ASP A 88 2.41 2.82 -12.62
N PRO A 89 3.58 2.22 -12.87
CA PRO A 89 3.69 0.78 -13.07
C PRO A 89 3.30 -0.03 -11.83
N ILE A 90 3.29 0.60 -10.66
CA ILE A 90 2.75 0.08 -9.41
C ILE A 90 1.65 1.05 -8.95
N PRO A 91 0.41 0.87 -9.43
CA PRO A 91 -0.67 1.82 -9.17
C PRO A 91 -0.98 1.97 -7.68
N SER A 92 -1.13 0.88 -6.94
CA SER A 92 -1.42 0.93 -5.51
C SER A 92 -0.22 1.45 -4.72
N LYS A 93 -0.43 2.52 -3.95
CA LYS A 93 0.56 3.08 -3.01
C LYS A 93 0.40 2.55 -1.59
N GLY A 94 -0.72 1.89 -1.33
CA GLY A 94 -1.04 1.23 -0.08
C GLY A 94 -2.53 1.24 0.22
N GLU A 95 -2.92 0.36 1.14
CA GLU A 95 -4.25 0.29 1.74
C GLU A 95 -4.09 0.29 3.27
N PHE A 96 -4.80 1.18 3.94
CA PHE A 96 -4.58 1.51 5.33
C PHE A 96 -5.89 1.34 6.09
N HIS A 97 -5.93 0.37 7.01
CA HIS A 97 -7.09 0.06 7.83
C HIS A 97 -6.94 0.65 9.22
N PHE A 98 -8.00 1.27 9.70
CA PHE A 98 -8.08 1.97 10.97
C PHE A 98 -9.15 1.36 11.88
N SER A 99 -9.07 1.69 13.15
CA SER A 99 -10.07 1.37 14.16
C SER A 99 -10.42 2.61 14.98
N PRO A 100 -11.47 2.57 15.82
CA PRO A 100 -11.80 3.66 16.73
C PRO A 100 -10.65 4.14 17.62
N ALA A 101 -9.71 3.25 17.93
CA ALA A 101 -8.54 3.57 18.75
C ALA A 101 -7.57 4.56 18.08
N ASN A 102 -7.67 4.79 16.78
CA ASN A 102 -6.91 5.86 16.12
C ASN A 102 -7.41 7.25 16.50
N GLY A 103 -8.69 7.39 16.85
CA GLY A 103 -9.30 8.64 17.31
C GLY A 103 -9.48 9.70 16.25
N HIS A 104 -8.63 9.73 15.26
CA HIS A 104 -8.69 10.60 14.07
C HIS A 104 -7.89 9.97 12.95
N VAL A 105 -8.35 10.09 11.73
CA VAL A 105 -7.64 9.57 10.56
C VAL A 105 -6.64 10.59 10.05
N TYR A 106 -5.39 10.31 10.32
CA TYR A 106 -4.23 10.99 9.78
C TYR A 106 -3.20 9.95 9.38
N LEU A 107 -2.71 10.06 8.17
CA LEU A 107 -1.69 9.18 7.61
C LEU A 107 -0.69 10.02 6.83
N ALA A 108 0.58 9.94 7.16
CA ALA A 108 1.65 10.51 6.35
C ALA A 108 2.68 9.43 6.05
N PHE A 109 3.03 9.28 4.79
CA PHE A 109 4.03 8.33 4.33
C PHE A 109 4.70 8.83 3.05
N GLN A 110 5.70 8.11 2.55
CA GLN A 110 6.41 8.46 1.34
C GLN A 110 6.25 7.33 0.32
N ALA A 111 5.83 7.69 -0.90
CA ALA A 111 5.64 6.74 -1.98
C ALA A 111 6.54 7.05 -3.19
N ARG A 112 6.75 6.03 -4.00
CA ARG A 112 7.40 6.15 -5.30
C ARG A 112 6.36 6.52 -6.35
N LEU A 113 6.65 7.55 -7.12
CA LEU A 113 5.88 7.96 -8.30
C LEU A 113 6.80 8.01 -9.52
N ASP A 114 6.25 7.72 -10.69
CA ASP A 114 6.98 7.82 -11.95
C ASP A 114 7.09 9.27 -12.43
N ASP A 115 8.00 9.52 -13.37
CA ASP A 115 8.21 10.83 -13.95
C ASP A 115 7.01 11.30 -14.81
N GLY A 116 6.88 12.62 -14.95
CA GLY A 116 5.82 13.25 -15.70
C GLY A 116 4.63 13.70 -14.86
N ARG A 117 3.52 14.03 -15.55
CA ARG A 117 2.25 14.41 -14.91
C ARG A 117 1.42 13.17 -14.62
N SER A 118 0.89 13.10 -13.42
CA SER A 118 -0.03 12.06 -12.99
C SER A 118 -1.01 12.58 -11.95
N ALA A 119 -1.98 11.77 -11.58
CA ALA A 119 -2.94 12.09 -10.53
C ALA A 119 -2.90 11.00 -9.44
N VAL A 120 -2.78 11.45 -8.20
CA VAL A 120 -2.93 10.59 -7.03
C VAL A 120 -4.37 10.70 -6.55
N ARG A 121 -5.03 9.56 -6.42
CA ARG A 121 -6.38 9.42 -5.92
C ARG A 121 -6.37 8.73 -4.57
N VAL A 122 -7.11 9.28 -3.64
CA VAL A 122 -7.39 8.70 -2.33
C VAL A 122 -8.86 8.29 -2.31
N GLY A 123 -9.13 7.03 -2.00
CA GLY A 123 -10.46 6.54 -1.68
C GLY A 123 -10.54 6.23 -0.18
N ALA A 124 -11.63 6.60 0.46
CA ALA A 124 -11.90 6.34 1.87
C ALA A 124 -13.24 5.61 2.02
N GLU A 125 -13.32 4.67 2.96
CA GLU A 125 -14.54 3.90 3.25
C GLU A 125 -14.75 3.79 4.76
N CYS A 126 -15.96 4.09 5.23
CA CYS A 126 -16.30 3.93 6.64
C CYS A 126 -16.88 2.54 6.95
N SER A 127 -17.02 2.22 8.24
CA SER A 127 -17.59 0.95 8.72
C SER A 127 -19.06 0.73 8.32
N ARG A 128 -19.77 1.80 7.90
CA ARG A 128 -21.14 1.75 7.39
C ARG A 128 -21.23 1.66 5.87
N GLY A 129 -20.08 1.54 5.17
CA GLY A 129 -20.01 1.35 3.73
C GLY A 129 -20.06 2.63 2.89
N GLN A 130 -20.13 3.82 3.51
CA GLN A 130 -20.00 5.07 2.77
C GLN A 130 -18.59 5.26 2.23
N ARG A 131 -18.49 5.93 1.08
CA ARG A 131 -17.25 6.10 0.34
C ARG A 131 -17.07 7.54 -0.12
N TRP A 132 -15.84 8.00 0.00
CA TRP A 132 -15.40 9.32 -0.48
C TRP A 132 -14.15 9.15 -1.33
N SER A 133 -13.89 10.12 -2.19
CA SER A 133 -12.65 10.17 -2.94
C SER A 133 -12.17 11.59 -3.17
N THR A 134 -10.85 11.75 -3.17
CA THR A 134 -10.18 13.00 -3.54
C THR A 134 -9.06 12.69 -4.51
N THR A 135 -8.88 13.54 -5.52
CA THR A 135 -7.81 13.41 -6.51
C THR A 135 -7.01 14.70 -6.59
N ARG A 136 -5.68 14.59 -6.64
CA ARG A 136 -4.77 15.72 -6.86
C ARG A 136 -3.72 15.39 -7.89
N GLU A 137 -3.42 16.36 -8.74
CA GLU A 137 -2.36 16.25 -9.71
C GLU A 137 -1.00 16.52 -9.10
N ILE A 138 0.00 15.83 -9.63
CA ILE A 138 1.42 16.03 -9.35
C ILE A 138 2.23 15.96 -10.64
N ARG A 139 3.34 16.69 -10.67
CA ARG A 139 4.39 16.53 -11.67
C ARG A 139 5.68 16.09 -10.99
N VAL A 140 6.22 14.97 -11.43
CA VAL A 140 7.59 14.55 -11.12
C VAL A 140 8.50 15.00 -12.26
N ALA A 141 9.61 15.65 -11.97
CA ALA A 141 10.54 16.13 -12.98
C ALA A 141 11.10 14.97 -13.82
N ALA A 142 11.43 15.24 -15.06
CA ALA A 142 12.01 14.24 -15.96
C ALA A 142 13.33 13.71 -15.38
N GLY A 143 13.47 12.37 -15.36
CA GLY A 143 14.61 11.70 -14.73
C GLY A 143 14.53 11.59 -13.20
N GLY A 144 13.52 12.21 -12.56
CA GLY A 144 13.26 12.08 -11.13
C GLY A 144 12.38 10.90 -10.74
N GLY A 145 11.98 10.04 -11.70
CA GLY A 145 11.07 8.93 -11.48
C GLY A 145 11.59 7.92 -10.46
N GLY A 146 10.71 7.51 -9.55
CA GLY A 146 11.05 6.63 -8.45
C GLY A 146 10.67 5.17 -8.65
N CYS A 147 9.85 4.86 -9.66
CA CYS A 147 9.35 3.51 -9.89
C CYS A 147 10.39 2.58 -10.53
N ALA A 148 11.23 3.10 -11.42
CA ALA A 148 12.50 2.45 -11.70
C ALA A 148 13.39 2.70 -10.49
N GLY A 149 13.47 1.74 -9.59
CA GLY A 149 14.50 1.81 -8.58
C GLY A 149 15.87 1.88 -9.29
N PRO A 150 16.86 2.64 -8.81
CA PRO A 150 18.22 2.40 -9.23
C PRO A 150 18.45 0.90 -9.01
N LEU A 151 18.94 0.23 -10.04
CA LEU A 151 19.58 -1.08 -9.86
C LEU A 151 20.49 -0.93 -8.64
N PRO A 152 20.57 -1.90 -7.74
CA PRO A 152 21.35 -1.75 -6.54
C PRO A 152 22.75 -1.34 -6.96
N VAL A 153 23.03 -0.04 -6.89
CA VAL A 153 24.43 0.41 -6.85
C VAL A 153 24.95 -0.35 -5.65
N SER A 154 25.82 -1.33 -5.98
CA SER A 154 26.48 -2.22 -5.07
C SER A 154 26.64 -1.59 -3.68
N GLY A 155 25.96 -2.09 -2.65
CA GLY A 155 26.18 -1.70 -1.29
C GLY A 155 25.01 -1.69 -0.33
N ARG A 156 23.77 -1.47 -0.75
CA ARG A 156 22.62 -1.59 0.17
C ARG A 156 22.06 -3.01 0.13
N GLY A 157 22.75 -3.90 0.81
CA GLY A 157 22.31 -5.28 1.03
C GLY A 157 21.29 -5.38 2.16
N GLU A 158 20.72 -6.58 2.34
CA GLU A 158 19.82 -6.90 3.46
C GLU A 158 20.46 -6.67 4.83
N GLY A 159 21.81 -6.68 4.93
CA GLY A 159 22.56 -6.37 6.15
C GLY A 159 22.40 -4.94 6.68
N GLU A 160 21.73 -4.04 5.94
CA GLU A 160 21.43 -2.68 6.40
C GLU A 160 20.07 -2.54 7.08
N ILE A 161 19.23 -3.58 7.09
CA ILE A 161 17.95 -3.56 7.78
C ILE A 161 18.19 -3.37 9.29
N ARG A 162 17.42 -2.43 9.88
CA ARG A 162 17.47 -2.15 11.32
C ARG A 162 16.06 -2.29 11.88
N PRO A 163 15.91 -2.64 13.17
CA PRO A 163 14.61 -2.64 13.83
C PRO A 163 13.90 -1.29 13.68
N PRO A 164 12.55 -1.28 13.67
CA PRO A 164 11.80 -0.04 13.63
C PRO A 164 12.05 0.79 14.89
N VAL A 165 11.93 2.11 14.74
CA VAL A 165 12.00 3.08 15.83
C VAL A 165 10.67 3.80 15.92
N ILE A 166 10.04 3.74 17.08
CA ILE A 166 8.81 4.46 17.40
C ILE A 166 9.18 5.79 18.07
N ARG A 167 8.55 6.87 17.64
CA ARG A 167 8.69 8.21 18.22
C ARG A 167 7.30 8.76 18.49
N LEU A 168 7.16 9.41 19.64
CA LEU A 168 5.98 10.16 20.05
C LEU A 168 6.36 11.64 20.06
N PRO A 169 6.00 12.42 19.03
CA PRO A 169 6.43 13.82 18.92
C PRO A 169 6.07 14.70 20.11
N GLN A 170 4.95 14.40 20.80
CA GLN A 170 4.55 15.09 22.02
C GLN A 170 5.62 14.96 23.11
N LEU A 171 6.06 13.74 23.38
CA LEU A 171 7.10 13.47 24.40
C LEU A 171 8.44 14.10 24.03
N LEU A 172 8.79 14.09 22.72
CA LEU A 172 10.03 14.74 22.27
C LEU A 172 10.02 16.26 22.49
N ARG A 173 8.84 16.88 22.57
CA ARG A 173 8.67 18.30 22.91
C ARG A 173 8.51 18.55 24.41
N GLY A 174 8.64 17.50 25.24
CA GLY A 174 8.44 17.60 26.70
C GLY A 174 6.97 17.81 27.09
N GLN A 175 6.03 17.47 26.20
CA GLN A 175 4.61 17.56 26.48
C GLN A 175 4.09 16.24 27.05
N PRO A 176 3.38 16.23 28.19
CA PRO A 176 2.76 15.03 28.72
C PRO A 176 1.69 14.53 27.77
N ILE A 177 1.34 13.25 27.92
CA ILE A 177 0.20 12.64 27.24
C ILE A 177 -0.90 12.44 28.26
N GLU A 178 -2.12 12.85 27.91
CA GLU A 178 -3.29 12.68 28.75
C GLU A 178 -4.15 11.50 28.26
N PRO A 179 -4.92 10.85 29.16
CA PRO A 179 -5.87 9.79 28.78
C PRO A 179 -6.87 10.29 27.75
N GLY A 180 -7.02 9.56 26.62
CA GLY A 180 -7.93 9.91 25.54
C GLY A 180 -7.45 11.03 24.62
N GLN A 181 -6.30 11.63 24.86
CA GLN A 181 -5.67 12.58 23.94
C GLN A 181 -5.26 11.88 22.65
N ILE A 182 -5.54 12.50 21.50
CA ILE A 182 -5.08 12.01 20.20
C ILE A 182 -3.61 12.43 20.02
N ILE A 183 -2.74 11.46 19.82
CA ILE A 183 -1.30 11.68 19.67
C ILE A 183 -0.82 11.20 18.31
N ASP A 184 0.23 11.82 17.81
CA ASP A 184 0.95 11.33 16.63
C ASP A 184 1.92 10.22 17.01
N VAL A 185 1.91 9.14 16.25
CA VAL A 185 2.87 8.05 16.33
C VAL A 185 3.69 8.02 15.04
N GLN A 186 4.99 8.21 15.15
CA GLN A 186 5.92 8.14 14.04
C GLN A 186 6.70 6.83 14.11
N VAL A 187 6.71 6.09 13.02
CA VAL A 187 7.46 4.85 12.90
C VAL A 187 8.45 4.97 11.76
N LYS A 188 9.72 4.87 12.09
CA LYS A 188 10.83 4.86 11.13
C LYS A 188 11.44 3.48 11.06
N LEU A 189 11.60 2.95 9.85
CA LEU A 189 12.29 1.69 9.62
C LEU A 189 13.42 1.91 8.61
N LYS A 190 14.60 1.32 8.84
CA LYS A 190 15.63 1.23 7.82
C LYS A 190 15.44 -0.07 7.04
N HIS A 191 14.95 0.03 5.82
CA HIS A 191 14.65 -1.10 4.95
C HIS A 191 14.71 -0.67 3.48
N PRO A 192 15.53 -1.31 2.64
CA PRO A 192 15.56 -1.02 1.21
C PRO A 192 14.28 -1.55 0.54
N THR A 193 13.72 -0.76 -0.38
CA THR A 193 12.59 -1.19 -1.22
C THR A 193 13.06 -1.29 -2.67
N ARG A 194 12.94 -2.46 -3.26
CA ARG A 194 13.24 -2.72 -4.67
C ARG A 194 11.95 -3.10 -5.38
N THR A 195 11.62 -2.40 -6.42
CA THR A 195 10.43 -2.69 -7.23
C THR A 195 10.64 -3.87 -8.18
N GLY A 196 11.89 -4.18 -8.50
CA GLY A 196 12.24 -5.15 -9.53
C GLY A 196 12.03 -4.64 -10.97
N LEU A 197 11.51 -3.41 -11.12
CA LEU A 197 11.16 -2.84 -12.40
C LEU A 197 12.30 -2.00 -12.98
N VAL A 198 12.51 -2.15 -14.28
CA VAL A 198 13.39 -1.32 -15.11
C VAL A 198 12.63 -0.79 -16.31
N ARG A 199 13.11 0.32 -16.91
CA ARG A 199 12.53 0.87 -18.13
C ARG A 199 13.40 0.50 -19.31
N ARG A 200 12.86 -0.28 -20.26
CA ARG A 200 13.54 -0.68 -21.51
C ARG A 200 12.70 -0.28 -22.71
N GLY A 201 13.26 0.53 -23.61
CA GLY A 201 12.51 1.00 -24.78
C GLY A 201 11.22 1.75 -24.47
N GLY A 202 11.15 2.44 -23.30
CA GLY A 202 9.97 3.15 -22.85
C GLY A 202 8.94 2.29 -22.11
N GLN A 203 9.11 0.98 -22.07
CA GLN A 203 8.22 0.04 -21.40
C GLN A 203 8.78 -0.42 -20.04
N TRP A 204 7.87 -0.71 -19.10
CA TRP A 204 8.22 -1.30 -17.82
C TRP A 204 8.41 -2.80 -17.94
N VAL A 205 9.54 -3.31 -17.47
CA VAL A 205 9.88 -4.73 -17.47
C VAL A 205 10.29 -5.14 -16.05
N SER A 206 9.77 -6.26 -15.58
CA SER A 206 10.25 -6.90 -14.35
C SER A 206 11.56 -7.62 -14.66
N GLU A 207 12.65 -7.17 -14.06
CA GLU A 207 13.99 -7.74 -14.29
C GLU A 207 14.49 -8.54 -13.09
N THR A 208 14.04 -8.18 -11.90
CA THR A 208 14.39 -8.88 -10.66
C THR A 208 13.16 -9.05 -9.80
N GLU A 209 13.22 -9.98 -8.86
CA GLU A 209 12.17 -10.15 -7.87
C GLU A 209 12.09 -8.91 -6.95
N PRO A 210 10.87 -8.39 -6.70
CA PRO A 210 10.70 -7.24 -5.81
C PRO A 210 11.04 -7.59 -4.36
N PHE A 211 11.72 -6.66 -3.67
CA PHE A 211 12.00 -6.77 -2.25
C PHE A 211 11.47 -5.53 -1.53
N TYR A 212 10.45 -5.69 -0.70
CA TYR A 212 9.71 -4.58 -0.11
C TYR A 212 8.99 -4.98 1.18
N LEU A 213 8.46 -4.00 1.89
CA LEU A 213 7.57 -4.21 3.04
C LEU A 213 6.15 -4.49 2.55
N THR A 214 5.60 -5.63 2.96
CA THR A 214 4.25 -6.07 2.57
C THR A 214 3.17 -5.57 3.52
N GLY A 215 3.54 -5.25 4.76
CA GLY A 215 2.58 -4.78 5.75
C GLY A 215 3.19 -4.24 7.03
N LEU A 216 2.35 -3.50 7.74
CA LEU A 216 2.58 -3.01 9.08
C LEU A 216 1.32 -3.25 9.91
N ASP A 217 1.43 -4.03 10.97
CA ASP A 217 0.41 -4.13 12.00
C ASP A 217 0.80 -3.26 13.20
N VAL A 218 -0.16 -2.51 13.72
CA VAL A 218 -0.02 -1.67 14.92
C VAL A 218 -0.92 -2.22 16.02
N PHE A 219 -0.33 -2.43 17.18
CA PHE A 219 -1.05 -2.89 18.37
C PHE A 219 -0.94 -1.84 19.48
N TYR A 220 -1.98 -1.74 20.31
CA TYR A 220 -1.97 -1.04 21.58
C TYR A 220 -2.49 -1.96 22.68
N GLY A 221 -1.62 -2.26 23.66
CA GLY A 221 -1.85 -3.40 24.53
C GLY A 221 -1.95 -4.69 23.74
N SER A 222 -3.01 -5.45 23.92
CA SER A 222 -3.28 -6.69 23.16
C SER A 222 -4.08 -6.47 21.88
N ALA A 223 -4.68 -5.30 21.68
CA ALA A 223 -5.58 -5.03 20.56
C ALA A 223 -4.80 -4.54 19.33
N ARG A 224 -5.12 -5.07 18.12
CA ARG A 224 -4.65 -4.50 16.88
C ARG A 224 -5.49 -3.27 16.54
N VAL A 225 -4.83 -2.11 16.49
CA VAL A 225 -5.48 -0.81 16.23
C VAL A 225 -5.42 -0.36 14.78
N SER A 226 -4.40 -0.81 14.03
CA SER A 226 -4.30 -0.50 12.59
C SER A 226 -3.60 -1.63 11.86
N ARG A 227 -3.92 -1.77 10.57
CA ARG A 227 -3.23 -2.67 9.64
C ARG A 227 -3.03 -1.95 8.32
N PHE A 228 -1.79 -1.84 7.87
CA PHE A 228 -1.43 -1.21 6.61
C PHE A 228 -0.88 -2.27 5.65
N VAL A 229 -1.50 -2.40 4.50
CA VAL A 229 -1.05 -3.22 3.38
C VAL A 229 -0.15 -2.35 2.53
N LEU A 230 1.12 -2.71 2.45
CA LEU A 230 2.17 -1.95 1.79
C LEU A 230 2.53 -2.59 0.45
N THR A 231 3.06 -1.80 -0.47
CA THR A 231 3.40 -2.22 -1.83
C THR A 231 4.85 -1.85 -2.16
N PRO A 232 5.44 -2.37 -3.25
CA PRO A 232 6.75 -1.93 -3.71
C PRO A 232 6.84 -0.44 -4.05
N ALA A 233 5.70 0.25 -4.09
CA ALA A 233 5.67 1.70 -4.27
C ALA A 233 5.98 2.49 -2.98
N LEU A 234 6.12 1.84 -1.83
CA LEU A 234 6.62 2.52 -0.62
C LEU A 234 8.09 2.92 -0.82
N ALA A 235 8.46 4.10 -0.34
CA ALA A 235 9.84 4.57 -0.42
C ALA A 235 10.82 3.74 0.43
N ASP A 236 12.11 3.82 0.12
CA ASP A 236 13.17 3.28 0.99
C ASP A 236 13.17 3.97 2.35
N ASP A 237 13.56 3.23 3.38
CA ASP A 237 13.69 3.74 4.74
C ASP A 237 12.44 4.54 5.16
N PRO A 238 11.25 3.92 5.10
CA PRO A 238 10.00 4.65 5.24
C PRO A 238 9.85 5.29 6.63
N LEU A 239 9.28 6.49 6.62
CA LEU A 239 8.71 7.13 7.80
C LEU A 239 7.20 7.14 7.62
N ILE A 240 6.48 6.48 8.52
CA ILE A 240 5.02 6.44 8.53
C ILE A 240 4.55 7.13 9.80
N THR A 241 3.62 8.09 9.65
CA THR A 241 2.98 8.77 10.78
C THR A 241 1.48 8.48 10.74
N PHE A 242 0.92 8.11 11.86
CA PHE A 242 -0.51 7.91 12.07
C PHE A 242 -0.91 8.40 13.45
N ARG A 243 -2.22 8.47 13.73
CA ARG A 243 -2.74 8.89 15.04
C ARG A 243 -3.23 7.71 15.87
N LEU A 244 -3.11 7.88 17.19
CA LEU A 244 -3.57 6.95 18.22
C LEU A 244 -4.23 7.74 19.35
N ARG A 245 -5.33 7.21 19.91
CA ARG A 245 -6.03 7.75 21.08
C ARG A 245 -5.91 6.78 22.25
N PRO A 246 -4.79 6.81 23.01
CA PRO A 246 -4.63 5.95 24.18
C PRO A 246 -5.61 6.37 25.28
N ARG A 247 -6.36 5.42 25.86
CA ARG A 247 -7.27 5.66 26.98
C ARG A 247 -6.69 5.17 28.30
N ASP A 248 -5.80 4.20 28.23
CA ASP A 248 -5.08 3.62 29.35
C ASP A 248 -3.59 3.63 29.07
N GLU A 249 -2.74 3.54 30.08
CA GLU A 249 -1.31 3.31 29.88
C GLU A 249 -1.06 1.95 29.25
N GLY A 250 -0.08 1.85 28.38
CA GLY A 250 0.19 0.61 27.67
C GLY A 250 1.37 0.67 26.72
N LEU A 251 1.56 -0.41 25.97
CA LEU A 251 2.59 -0.50 24.93
C LEU A 251 1.95 -0.28 23.56
N VAL A 252 2.47 0.69 22.80
CA VAL A 252 2.30 0.67 21.36
C VAL A 252 3.36 -0.24 20.77
N ARG A 253 2.95 -1.26 20.01
CA ARG A 253 3.83 -2.18 19.31
C ARG A 253 3.56 -2.13 17.82
N VAL A 254 4.61 -2.13 17.03
CA VAL A 254 4.56 -2.17 15.56
C VAL A 254 5.25 -3.42 15.06
N VAL A 255 4.66 -4.06 14.06
CA VAL A 255 5.23 -5.26 13.42
C VAL A 255 5.19 -5.05 11.91
N PHE A 256 6.37 -4.88 11.31
CA PHE A 256 6.52 -4.87 9.85
C PHE A 256 6.78 -6.28 9.33
N ARG A 257 6.23 -6.57 8.15
CA ARG A 257 6.56 -7.76 7.37
C ARG A 257 7.12 -7.38 6.03
N ASN A 258 8.09 -8.14 5.55
CA ASN A 258 8.63 -7.94 4.20
C ASN A 258 8.23 -9.10 3.26
N SER A 259 8.52 -8.93 1.96
CA SER A 259 8.20 -9.90 0.91
C SER A 259 8.95 -11.24 1.01
N ARG A 260 9.92 -11.36 1.92
CA ARG A 260 10.63 -12.61 2.23
C ARG A 260 10.18 -13.26 3.53
N GLY A 261 9.09 -12.76 4.11
CA GLY A 261 8.51 -13.31 5.33
C GLY A 261 9.21 -12.89 6.63
N ALA A 262 10.22 -12.02 6.57
CA ALA A 262 10.85 -11.52 7.80
C ALA A 262 9.92 -10.55 8.53
N GLU A 263 9.88 -10.66 9.85
CA GLU A 263 9.19 -9.75 10.76
C GLU A 263 10.19 -8.88 11.51
N LEU A 264 9.86 -7.60 11.62
CA LEU A 264 10.66 -6.58 12.30
C LEU A 264 9.72 -5.82 13.23
N ASP A 265 9.98 -5.86 14.52
CA ASP A 265 9.09 -5.21 15.48
C ASP A 265 9.82 -4.28 16.45
N ALA A 266 9.05 -3.39 17.04
CA ALA A 266 9.44 -2.54 18.16
C ALA A 266 8.23 -2.21 19.01
N SER A 267 8.49 -1.86 20.27
CA SER A 267 7.49 -1.40 21.22
C SER A 267 7.95 -0.14 21.92
N HIS A 268 7.00 0.71 22.30
CA HIS A 268 7.23 1.93 23.07
C HIS A 268 6.14 2.08 24.13
N PRO A 269 6.49 2.29 25.40
CA PRO A 269 5.50 2.53 26.43
C PRO A 269 4.86 3.92 26.27
N ILE A 270 3.55 4.00 26.47
CA ILE A 270 2.81 5.23 26.65
C ILE A 270 2.46 5.33 28.13
N ARG A 271 2.94 6.40 28.76
CA ARG A 271 2.66 6.79 30.13
C ARG A 271 1.93 8.11 30.13
N PHE A 272 1.03 8.30 31.06
CA PHE A 272 0.35 9.56 31.31
C PHE A 272 1.11 10.39 32.33
N GLY A 273 1.12 11.69 32.17
CA GLY A 273 1.85 12.61 33.03
C GLY A 273 1.09 13.87 33.34
#